data_fda27ba0ecf2123f275e315e68c769d1
#
_entry.id   fda27ba0ecf2123f275e315e68c769d1
#
_cell.length_a   1.000
_cell.length_b   1.000
_cell.length_c   1.000
_cell.angle_alpha   90.00
_cell.angle_beta   90.00
_cell.angle_gamma   90.00
#
_symmetry.space_group_name_H-M   'P 1'
#
loop_
_entity.id
_entity.type
_entity.pdbx_description
1 polymer ?
#
loop_
_entity_poly.entity_id
_entity_poly.type
_entity_poly.pdbx_seq_one_letter_code
_entity_poly.pdbx_strand_id
1 'polypeptide(L)'
;YFFKETAHGTFAAHTYQYEKGMSTWIFECAPETWEKFGFDTYNEEDTVIKLEALFKTELDGHGLITNKSYWRQFPHVTNEKWHHNNIVLLGDAKATAHYSIGSGTKLAMESAIALSDALIESPTNISLAFENYEKSRRNIVEMIQYAANVSLDWFENMDRHNQHSFYQFAFGCMTRSKKVTYENLRIRDKSFTDKVLEEFNT
;
A
#
# COMPACT_ATOMS: atom_id res chain seq x y z
N TYR A 1 6.47 -9.33 -4.30
CA TYR A 1 6.21 -9.57 -2.87
C TYR A 1 6.93 -10.83 -2.42
N PHE A 2 7.54 -10.78 -1.25
CA PHE A 2 8.02 -11.96 -0.53
C PHE A 2 7.29 -12.02 0.80
N PHE A 3 6.88 -13.22 1.19
CA PHE A 3 6.21 -13.46 2.45
C PHE A 3 7.03 -14.44 3.28
N LYS A 4 7.22 -14.12 4.56
CA LYS A 4 7.98 -14.96 5.51
C LYS A 4 7.14 -15.23 6.74
N GLU A 5 6.73 -16.49 6.88
CA GLU A 5 6.11 -16.97 8.12
C GLU A 5 7.17 -17.21 9.19
N THR A 6 6.92 -16.76 10.40
CA THR A 6 7.77 -16.94 11.57
C THR A 6 6.95 -17.46 12.75
N ALA A 7 7.63 -17.85 13.83
CA ALA A 7 6.95 -18.23 15.08
C ALA A 7 6.16 -17.07 15.73
N HIS A 8 6.37 -15.83 15.25
CA HIS A 8 5.75 -14.61 15.80
C HIS A 8 4.69 -13.99 14.89
N GLY A 9 4.54 -14.50 13.68
CA GLY A 9 3.63 -14.01 12.64
C GLY A 9 4.34 -13.84 11.31
N THR A 10 3.64 -13.28 10.33
CA THR A 10 4.11 -13.16 8.94
C THR A 10 4.64 -11.77 8.64
N PHE A 11 5.78 -11.73 7.95
CA PHE A 11 6.34 -10.53 7.35
C PHE A 11 6.10 -10.53 5.84
N ALA A 12 5.73 -9.38 5.29
CA ALA A 12 5.75 -9.12 3.86
C ALA A 12 6.88 -8.16 3.50
N ALA A 13 7.58 -8.43 2.41
CA ALA A 13 8.49 -7.49 1.78
C ALA A 13 7.90 -7.06 0.42
N HIS A 14 7.65 -5.76 0.27
CA HIS A 14 7.26 -5.15 -1.00
C HIS A 14 8.53 -4.68 -1.70
N THR A 15 8.83 -5.29 -2.85
CA THR A 15 10.10 -5.02 -3.53
C THR A 15 9.90 -4.62 -4.98
N TYR A 16 10.72 -3.70 -5.46
CA TYR A 16 10.82 -3.38 -6.87
C TYR A 16 12.19 -2.83 -7.22
N GLN A 17 12.72 -3.25 -8.35
CA GLN A 17 13.96 -2.71 -8.87
C GLN A 17 13.68 -1.35 -9.53
N TYR A 18 14.40 -0.31 -9.14
CA TYR A 18 14.26 1.03 -9.69
C TYR A 18 15.43 1.43 -10.59
N GLU A 19 16.60 0.78 -10.42
CA GLU A 19 17.74 0.89 -11.33
C GLU A 19 18.57 -0.41 -11.31
N LYS A 20 19.52 -0.55 -12.21
CA LYS A 20 20.35 -1.75 -12.30
C LYS A 20 21.15 -1.97 -11.01
N GLY A 21 20.92 -3.10 -10.35
CA GLY A 21 21.58 -3.49 -9.11
C GLY A 21 21.01 -2.86 -7.84
N MET A 22 19.95 -2.03 -7.94
CA MET A 22 19.32 -1.38 -6.80
C MET A 22 17.81 -1.64 -6.77
N SER A 23 17.32 -2.00 -5.60
CA SER A 23 15.89 -2.27 -5.36
C SER A 23 15.41 -1.60 -4.09
N THR A 24 14.17 -1.13 -4.10
CA THR A 24 13.49 -0.73 -2.87
C THR A 24 12.94 -1.96 -2.16
N TRP A 25 13.08 -1.99 -0.84
CA TRP A 25 12.50 -2.99 0.04
C TRP A 25 11.70 -2.29 1.13
N ILE A 26 10.42 -2.58 1.22
CA ILE A 26 9.51 -2.08 2.25
C ILE A 26 9.01 -3.29 3.02
N PHE A 27 9.26 -3.34 4.32
CA PHE A 27 8.85 -4.44 5.18
C PHE A 27 7.55 -4.07 5.91
N GLU A 28 6.65 -5.01 5.98
CA GLU A 28 5.34 -4.87 6.63
C GLU A 28 5.04 -6.11 7.47
N CYS A 29 4.49 -5.90 8.65
CA CYS A 29 3.93 -6.94 9.50
C CYS A 29 2.84 -6.36 10.40
N ALA A 30 2.02 -7.21 10.98
CA ALA A 30 1.05 -6.80 12.00
C ALA A 30 1.76 -6.24 13.25
N PRO A 31 1.12 -5.31 13.98
CA PRO A 31 1.71 -4.72 15.21
C PRO A 31 2.15 -5.77 16.23
N GLU A 32 1.36 -6.81 16.44
CA GLU A 32 1.66 -7.90 17.38
C GLU A 32 2.89 -8.72 16.93
N THR A 33 3.07 -8.88 15.63
CA THR A 33 4.25 -9.55 15.06
C THR A 33 5.51 -8.70 15.30
N TRP A 34 5.42 -7.40 15.10
CA TRP A 34 6.49 -6.45 15.32
C TRP A 34 6.95 -6.43 16.79
N GLU A 35 6.00 -6.38 17.74
CA GLU A 35 6.28 -6.43 19.19
C GLU A 35 6.89 -7.76 19.60
N LYS A 36 6.30 -8.89 19.22
CA LYS A 36 6.80 -10.24 19.56
C LYS A 36 8.18 -10.53 18.98
N PHE A 37 8.51 -9.93 17.84
CA PHE A 37 9.84 -10.05 17.23
C PHE A 37 10.88 -9.17 17.91
N GLY A 38 10.46 -8.20 18.73
CA GLY A 38 11.32 -7.32 19.52
C GLY A 38 11.78 -6.06 18.77
N PHE A 39 11.14 -5.72 17.65
CA PHE A 39 11.53 -4.54 16.85
C PHE A 39 11.33 -3.20 17.59
N ASP A 40 10.54 -3.18 18.66
CA ASP A 40 10.38 -2.03 19.56
C ASP A 40 11.65 -1.68 20.34
N THR A 41 12.56 -2.66 20.48
CA THR A 41 13.81 -2.51 21.24
C THR A 41 15.04 -2.30 20.36
N TYR A 42 14.92 -2.50 19.05
CA TYR A 42 16.05 -2.45 18.12
C TYR A 42 16.26 -1.05 17.56
N ASN A 43 17.53 -0.66 17.42
CA ASN A 43 17.92 0.48 16.61
C ASN A 43 17.87 0.12 15.11
N GLU A 44 18.22 1.07 14.23
CA GLU A 44 18.21 0.87 12.79
C GLU A 44 19.15 -0.25 12.34
N GLU A 45 20.36 -0.33 12.91
CA GLU A 45 21.38 -1.35 12.55
C GLU A 45 20.94 -2.76 12.96
N ASP A 46 20.45 -2.91 14.20
CA ASP A 46 19.92 -4.20 14.69
C ASP A 46 18.70 -4.66 13.87
N THR A 47 17.84 -3.71 13.50
CA THR A 47 16.69 -3.98 12.62
C THR A 47 17.13 -4.52 11.27
N VAL A 48 18.15 -3.90 10.65
CA VAL A 48 18.72 -4.37 9.37
C VAL A 48 19.24 -5.79 9.50
N ILE A 49 20.08 -6.07 10.50
CA ILE A 49 20.63 -7.41 10.73
C ILE A 49 19.52 -8.48 10.84
N LYS A 50 18.43 -8.15 11.54
CA LYS A 50 17.30 -9.08 11.70
C LYS A 50 16.55 -9.28 10.40
N LEU A 51 16.29 -8.22 9.63
CA LEU A 51 15.61 -8.31 8.34
C LEU A 51 16.46 -9.04 7.29
N GLU A 52 17.78 -8.79 7.24
CA GLU A 52 18.70 -9.53 6.38
C GLU A 52 18.75 -11.02 6.72
N ALA A 53 18.75 -11.37 8.01
CA ALA A 53 18.67 -12.76 8.42
C ALA A 53 17.34 -13.42 8.01
N LEU A 54 16.22 -12.71 8.17
CA LEU A 54 14.89 -13.19 7.84
C LEU A 54 14.71 -13.41 6.32
N PHE A 55 15.18 -12.47 5.50
CA PHE A 55 15.07 -12.49 4.04
C PHE A 55 16.36 -12.90 3.33
N LYS A 56 17.24 -13.64 4.01
CA LYS A 56 18.56 -14.05 3.49
C LYS A 56 18.51 -14.71 2.13
N THR A 57 17.53 -15.57 1.90
CA THR A 57 17.37 -16.30 0.62
C THR A 57 17.00 -15.33 -0.51
N GLU A 58 16.10 -14.40 -0.25
CA GLU A 58 15.57 -13.45 -1.25
C GLU A 58 16.54 -12.32 -1.53
N LEU A 59 17.38 -11.98 -0.56
CA LEU A 59 18.46 -11.01 -0.73
C LEU A 59 19.65 -11.58 -1.50
N ASP A 60 19.80 -12.90 -1.59
CA ASP A 60 20.81 -13.60 -2.37
C ASP A 60 22.24 -13.05 -2.19
N GLY A 61 22.62 -12.81 -0.93
CA GLY A 61 23.94 -12.28 -0.57
C GLY A 61 24.08 -10.75 -0.67
N HIS A 62 23.02 -10.03 -1.03
CA HIS A 62 23.02 -8.57 -1.04
C HIS A 62 22.63 -8.04 0.34
N GLY A 63 23.20 -6.87 0.70
CA GLY A 63 22.86 -6.17 1.94
C GLY A 63 21.75 -5.14 1.76
N LEU A 64 21.08 -4.81 2.86
CA LEU A 64 20.12 -3.70 2.94
C LEU A 64 20.86 -2.39 3.20
N ILE A 65 20.56 -1.36 2.43
CA ILE A 65 21.09 -0.01 2.63
C ILE A 65 19.99 0.81 3.31
N THR A 66 20.31 1.36 4.48
CA THR A 66 19.38 2.21 5.21
C THR A 66 19.46 3.66 4.76
N ASN A 67 18.33 4.35 4.87
CA ASN A 67 18.23 5.78 4.61
C ASN A 67 17.27 6.41 5.61
N LYS A 68 17.60 6.37 6.91
CA LYS A 68 16.72 6.74 8.01
C LYS A 68 15.41 5.98 7.96
N SER A 69 15.54 4.66 7.81
CA SER A 69 14.41 3.73 7.69
C SER A 69 13.90 3.37 9.07
N TYR A 70 12.66 3.74 9.37
CA TYR A 70 12.05 3.50 10.67
C TYR A 70 10.73 2.75 10.49
N TRP A 71 10.41 1.89 11.45
CA TRP A 71 9.08 1.35 11.60
C TRP A 71 8.09 2.47 11.91
N ARG A 72 6.97 2.48 11.20
CA ARG A 72 5.92 3.50 11.35
C ARG A 72 4.55 2.88 11.19
N GLN A 73 3.62 3.32 12.01
CA GLN A 73 2.21 3.16 11.72
C GLN A 73 1.78 4.26 10.76
N PHE A 74 1.02 3.89 9.73
CA PHE A 74 0.51 4.85 8.75
C PHE A 74 -0.86 5.36 9.19
N PRO A 75 -1.01 6.64 9.56
CA PRO A 75 -2.28 7.20 9.95
C PRO A 75 -3.23 7.23 8.76
N HIS A 76 -4.47 6.82 8.97
CA HIS A 76 -5.55 7.00 8.01
C HIS A 76 -6.14 8.39 8.18
N VAL A 77 -5.74 9.32 7.31
CA VAL A 77 -6.20 10.71 7.33
C VAL A 77 -7.42 10.86 6.42
N THR A 78 -8.50 11.36 6.99
CA THR A 78 -9.72 11.77 6.28
C THR A 78 -10.14 13.15 6.75
N ASN A 79 -10.78 13.94 5.89
CA ASN A 79 -11.31 15.24 6.24
C ASN A 79 -12.72 15.41 5.68
N GLU A 80 -13.64 15.85 6.54
CA GLU A 80 -15.02 16.17 6.13
C GLU A 80 -15.05 17.34 5.14
N LYS A 81 -14.19 18.35 5.37
CA LYS A 81 -14.02 19.52 4.50
C LYS A 81 -12.58 19.65 4.07
N TRP A 82 -12.36 19.94 2.82
CA TRP A 82 -11.03 20.08 2.26
C TRP A 82 -10.55 21.53 2.16
N HIS A 83 -11.43 22.47 2.44
CA HIS A 83 -11.10 23.90 2.44
C HIS A 83 -11.82 24.67 3.54
N HIS A 84 -11.24 25.78 3.95
CA HIS A 84 -11.84 26.76 4.85
C HIS A 84 -11.26 28.16 4.55
N ASN A 85 -12.12 29.14 4.28
CA ASN A 85 -11.72 30.47 3.85
C ASN A 85 -10.76 30.41 2.64
N ASN A 86 -9.50 30.86 2.82
CA ASN A 86 -8.44 30.88 1.81
C ASN A 86 -7.42 29.74 1.97
N ILE A 87 -7.75 28.71 2.76
CA ILE A 87 -6.91 27.52 2.99
C ILE A 87 -7.56 26.33 2.32
N VAL A 88 -6.78 25.54 1.59
CA VAL A 88 -7.21 24.27 0.97
C VAL A 88 -6.22 23.16 1.27
N LEU A 89 -6.72 21.97 1.53
CA LEU A 89 -5.92 20.77 1.79
C LEU A 89 -5.60 20.04 0.49
N LEU A 90 -4.37 19.52 0.40
CA LEU A 90 -3.86 18.79 -0.74
C LEU A 90 -2.97 17.62 -0.28
N GLY A 91 -2.85 16.58 -1.10
CA GLY A 91 -1.98 15.43 -0.80
C GLY A 91 -2.35 14.72 0.50
N ASP A 92 -1.35 14.30 1.25
CA ASP A 92 -1.52 13.54 2.50
C ASP A 92 -2.18 14.35 3.62
N ALA A 93 -2.07 15.68 3.60
CA ALA A 93 -2.79 16.55 4.53
C ALA A 93 -4.32 16.43 4.37
N LYS A 94 -4.79 16.14 3.15
CA LYS A 94 -6.19 15.95 2.82
C LYS A 94 -6.65 14.52 3.09
N ALA A 95 -5.90 13.55 2.58
CA ALA A 95 -6.28 12.15 2.59
C ALA A 95 -5.04 11.27 2.36
N THR A 96 -4.80 10.30 3.23
CA THR A 96 -3.77 9.29 3.04
C THR A 96 -4.38 8.01 2.45
N ALA A 97 -3.59 7.27 1.70
CA ALA A 97 -3.95 5.93 1.24
C ALA A 97 -2.79 4.98 1.57
N HIS A 98 -3.11 3.79 2.09
CA HIS A 98 -2.08 2.81 2.42
C HIS A 98 -1.22 2.50 1.18
N TYR A 99 0.09 2.41 1.36
CA TYR A 99 1.06 2.31 0.27
C TYR A 99 0.94 1.03 -0.55
N SER A 100 0.34 -0.02 0.01
CA SER A 100 0.17 -1.33 -0.66
C SER A 100 -0.60 -1.30 -1.99
N ILE A 101 -1.34 -0.22 -2.27
CA ILE A 101 -2.01 -0.04 -3.57
C ILE A 101 -1.26 0.91 -4.52
N GLY A 102 -0.13 1.49 -4.09
CA GLY A 102 0.72 2.35 -4.91
C GLY A 102 0.05 3.60 -5.48
N SER A 103 -0.94 4.18 -4.80
CA SER A 103 -1.76 5.27 -5.36
C SER A 103 -1.58 6.64 -4.70
N GLY A 104 -0.82 6.76 -3.60
CA GLY A 104 -0.71 8.02 -2.84
C GLY A 104 -0.19 9.18 -3.68
N THR A 105 0.97 9.02 -4.29
CA THR A 105 1.58 10.05 -5.17
C THR A 105 0.67 10.43 -6.33
N LYS A 106 0.07 9.43 -7.00
CA LYS A 106 -0.88 9.67 -8.10
C LYS A 106 -2.07 10.51 -7.63
N LEU A 107 -2.66 10.18 -6.47
CA LEU A 107 -3.77 10.95 -5.89
C LEU A 107 -3.38 12.39 -5.59
N ALA A 108 -2.19 12.62 -5.06
CA ALA A 108 -1.68 13.97 -4.78
C ALA A 108 -1.51 14.77 -6.07
N MET A 109 -0.87 14.20 -7.09
CA MET A 109 -0.68 14.85 -8.40
C MET A 109 -2.00 15.17 -9.11
N GLU A 110 -2.93 14.22 -9.19
CA GLU A 110 -4.25 14.44 -9.78
C GLU A 110 -5.07 15.50 -9.03
N SER A 111 -4.90 15.55 -7.70
CA SER A 111 -5.56 16.57 -6.89
C SER A 111 -4.96 17.95 -7.10
N ALA A 112 -3.63 18.05 -7.31
CA ALA A 112 -2.97 19.30 -7.62
C ALA A 112 -3.42 19.86 -8.99
N ILE A 113 -3.53 18.98 -9.99
CA ILE A 113 -4.06 19.34 -11.31
C ILE A 113 -5.49 19.86 -11.18
N ALA A 114 -6.38 19.12 -10.52
CA ALA A 114 -7.78 19.52 -10.37
C ALA A 114 -7.95 20.82 -9.59
N LEU A 115 -7.11 21.09 -8.58
CA LEU A 115 -7.10 22.37 -7.88
C LEU A 115 -6.64 23.50 -8.78
N SER A 116 -5.59 23.30 -9.57
CA SER A 116 -5.10 24.28 -10.55
C SER A 116 -6.17 24.62 -11.58
N ASP A 117 -6.83 23.61 -12.16
CA ASP A 117 -7.90 23.80 -13.14
C ASP A 117 -9.08 24.59 -12.55
N ALA A 118 -9.51 24.24 -11.33
CA ALA A 118 -10.59 24.94 -10.65
C ALA A 118 -10.26 26.43 -10.36
N LEU A 119 -8.99 26.72 -10.01
CA LEU A 119 -8.52 28.10 -9.81
C LEU A 119 -8.48 28.89 -11.13
N ILE A 120 -8.09 28.27 -12.23
CA ILE A 120 -8.08 28.87 -13.57
C ILE A 120 -9.50 29.17 -14.04
N GLU A 121 -10.45 28.25 -13.80
CA GLU A 121 -11.86 28.41 -14.18
C GLU A 121 -12.60 29.46 -13.33
N SER A 122 -12.15 29.69 -12.10
CA SER A 122 -12.78 30.64 -11.17
C SER A 122 -11.78 31.65 -10.57
N PRO A 123 -11.08 32.46 -11.39
CA PRO A 123 -9.92 33.24 -10.95
C PRO A 123 -10.25 34.37 -9.95
N THR A 124 -11.49 34.81 -9.90
CA THR A 124 -11.97 35.89 -9.00
C THR A 124 -12.80 35.37 -7.84
N ASN A 125 -13.09 34.06 -7.79
CA ASN A 125 -13.91 33.43 -6.75
C ASN A 125 -13.24 32.17 -6.19
N ILE A 126 -12.36 32.37 -5.22
CA ILE A 126 -11.56 31.29 -4.61
C ILE A 126 -12.43 30.26 -3.90
N SER A 127 -13.55 30.69 -3.31
CA SER A 127 -14.48 29.77 -2.62
C SER A 127 -15.10 28.80 -3.61
N LEU A 128 -15.58 29.30 -4.74
CA LEU A 128 -16.13 28.47 -5.81
C LEU A 128 -15.09 27.52 -6.40
N ALA A 129 -13.85 28.01 -6.59
CA ALA A 129 -12.75 27.15 -7.05
C ALA A 129 -12.51 25.96 -6.11
N PHE A 130 -12.47 26.20 -4.80
CA PHE A 130 -12.27 25.14 -3.81
C PHE A 130 -13.44 24.16 -3.72
N GLU A 131 -14.68 24.65 -3.82
CA GLU A 131 -15.87 23.80 -3.88
C GLU A 131 -15.84 22.90 -5.12
N ASN A 132 -15.50 23.42 -6.28
CA ASN A 132 -15.39 22.67 -7.53
C ASN A 132 -14.27 21.63 -7.47
N TYR A 133 -13.11 21.99 -6.93
CA TYR A 133 -12.01 21.06 -6.67
C TYR A 133 -12.45 19.90 -5.77
N GLU A 134 -13.03 20.19 -4.61
CA GLU A 134 -13.49 19.18 -3.69
C GLU A 134 -14.54 18.27 -4.32
N LYS A 135 -15.54 18.83 -4.98
CA LYS A 135 -16.61 18.08 -5.67
C LYS A 135 -16.06 17.15 -6.77
N SER A 136 -15.09 17.62 -7.54
CA SER A 136 -14.50 16.84 -8.64
C SER A 136 -13.67 15.66 -8.16
N ARG A 137 -13.06 15.75 -6.97
CA ARG A 137 -12.08 14.76 -6.48
C ARG A 137 -12.56 13.84 -5.37
N ARG A 138 -13.56 14.26 -4.58
CA ARG A 138 -13.97 13.57 -3.36
C ARG A 138 -14.28 12.10 -3.60
N ASN A 139 -15.19 11.78 -4.48
CA ASN A 139 -15.59 10.41 -4.74
C ASN A 139 -14.43 9.51 -5.18
N ILE A 140 -13.52 10.05 -6.00
CA ILE A 140 -12.35 9.29 -6.50
C ILE A 140 -11.40 8.99 -5.36
N VAL A 141 -11.13 9.98 -4.50
CA VAL A 141 -10.23 9.83 -3.35
C VAL A 141 -10.81 8.83 -2.35
N GLU A 142 -12.08 8.95 -2.00
CA GLU A 142 -12.76 8.05 -1.06
C GLU A 142 -12.80 6.60 -1.57
N MET A 143 -13.05 6.38 -2.86
CA MET A 143 -12.98 5.06 -3.48
C MET A 143 -11.58 4.44 -3.39
N ILE A 144 -10.54 5.25 -3.58
CA ILE A 144 -9.16 4.77 -3.51
C ILE A 144 -8.77 4.51 -2.05
N GLN A 145 -9.16 5.36 -1.11
CA GLN A 145 -8.96 5.12 0.32
C GLN A 145 -9.67 3.83 0.77
N TYR A 146 -10.90 3.61 0.33
CA TYR A 146 -11.61 2.36 0.62
C TYR A 146 -10.83 1.14 0.12
N ALA A 147 -10.36 1.15 -1.14
CA ALA A 147 -9.58 0.06 -1.70
C ALA A 147 -8.23 -0.13 -0.98
N ALA A 148 -7.61 0.96 -0.51
CA ALA A 148 -6.39 0.93 0.29
C ALA A 148 -6.63 0.30 1.66
N ASN A 149 -7.74 0.63 2.32
CA ASN A 149 -8.10 0.05 3.62
C ASN A 149 -8.41 -1.44 3.52
N VAL A 150 -9.12 -1.88 2.49
CA VAL A 150 -9.35 -3.31 2.24
C VAL A 150 -8.04 -4.06 1.96
N SER A 151 -7.10 -3.40 1.27
CA SER A 151 -5.75 -3.96 1.07
C SER A 151 -4.94 -4.02 2.36
N LEU A 152 -5.02 -2.99 3.21
CA LEU A 152 -4.39 -2.96 4.53
C LEU A 152 -4.90 -4.10 5.40
N ASP A 153 -6.23 -4.26 5.50
CA ASP A 153 -6.88 -5.33 6.27
C ASP A 153 -6.38 -6.72 5.84
N TRP A 154 -6.14 -6.93 4.54
CA TRP A 154 -5.56 -8.18 4.05
C TRP A 154 -4.13 -8.39 4.55
N PHE A 155 -3.27 -7.35 4.54
CA PHE A 155 -1.89 -7.45 5.03
C PHE A 155 -1.81 -7.59 6.55
N GLU A 156 -2.65 -6.90 7.31
CA GLU A 156 -2.71 -7.04 8.77
C GLU A 156 -3.19 -8.43 9.21
N ASN A 157 -3.88 -9.16 8.33
CA ASN A 157 -4.39 -10.51 8.59
C ASN A 157 -3.66 -11.60 7.77
N MET A 158 -2.40 -11.40 7.39
CA MET A 158 -1.65 -12.33 6.54
C MET A 158 -1.63 -13.77 7.08
N ASP A 159 -1.53 -13.95 8.40
CA ASP A 159 -1.50 -15.28 9.03
C ASP A 159 -2.72 -16.12 8.70
N ARG A 160 -3.89 -15.52 8.46
CA ARG A 160 -5.09 -16.23 8.04
C ARG A 160 -4.98 -16.81 6.64
N HIS A 161 -4.13 -16.22 5.81
CA HIS A 161 -3.96 -16.60 4.42
C HIS A 161 -2.86 -17.64 4.21
N ASN A 162 -1.97 -17.85 5.19
CA ASN A 162 -0.88 -18.85 5.13
C ASN A 162 -1.38 -20.29 5.02
N GLN A 163 -2.63 -20.55 5.39
CA GLN A 163 -3.25 -21.88 5.28
C GLN A 163 -3.70 -22.22 3.85
N HIS A 164 -3.71 -21.24 2.97
CA HIS A 164 -4.08 -21.43 1.59
C HIS A 164 -2.93 -22.03 0.78
N SER A 165 -3.27 -22.75 -0.28
CA SER A 165 -2.32 -23.16 -1.29
C SER A 165 -1.67 -21.94 -1.97
N PHE A 166 -0.57 -22.16 -2.68
CA PHE A 166 0.15 -21.08 -3.35
C PHE A 166 -0.74 -20.27 -4.31
N TYR A 167 -1.56 -20.93 -5.14
CA TYR A 167 -2.40 -20.23 -6.10
C TYR A 167 -3.59 -19.53 -5.44
N GLN A 168 -4.18 -20.09 -4.41
CA GLN A 168 -5.23 -19.46 -3.61
C GLN A 168 -4.69 -18.22 -2.89
N PHE A 169 -3.51 -18.33 -2.25
CA PHE A 169 -2.86 -17.20 -1.59
C PHE A 169 -2.52 -16.09 -2.59
N ALA A 170 -1.89 -16.44 -3.72
CA ALA A 170 -1.53 -15.48 -4.76
C ALA A 170 -2.77 -14.78 -5.34
N PHE A 171 -3.85 -15.52 -5.58
CA PHE A 171 -5.13 -14.96 -6.03
C PHE A 171 -5.69 -13.97 -5.00
N GLY A 172 -5.75 -14.35 -3.72
CA GLY A 172 -6.17 -13.48 -2.62
C GLY A 172 -5.34 -12.20 -2.55
N CYS A 173 -4.01 -12.32 -2.63
CA CYS A 173 -3.09 -11.18 -2.66
C CYS A 173 -3.34 -10.26 -3.86
N MET A 174 -3.53 -10.80 -5.06
CA MET A 174 -3.73 -9.99 -6.28
C MET A 174 -5.10 -9.31 -6.32
N THR A 175 -6.13 -9.93 -5.74
CA THR A 175 -7.50 -9.40 -5.72
C THR A 175 -7.87 -8.63 -4.46
N ARG A 176 -6.99 -8.57 -3.46
CA ARG A 176 -7.22 -8.02 -2.10
C ARG A 176 -7.90 -6.65 -2.07
N SER A 177 -7.54 -5.76 -2.97
CA SER A 177 -8.09 -4.39 -3.02
C SER A 177 -9.43 -4.27 -3.73
N LYS A 178 -9.99 -5.40 -4.23
CA LYS A 178 -11.21 -5.48 -5.05
C LYS A 178 -11.15 -4.69 -6.38
N LYS A 179 -9.98 -4.15 -6.75
CA LYS A 179 -9.76 -3.47 -8.03
C LYS A 179 -9.41 -4.42 -9.17
N VAL A 180 -8.80 -5.55 -8.84
CA VAL A 180 -8.47 -6.62 -9.78
C VAL A 180 -9.46 -7.75 -9.52
N THR A 181 -10.18 -8.18 -10.56
CA THR A 181 -11.16 -9.27 -10.50
C THR A 181 -10.61 -10.55 -11.09
N TYR A 182 -11.31 -11.67 -10.88
CA TYR A 182 -11.02 -12.93 -11.55
C TYR A 182 -10.98 -12.78 -13.08
N GLU A 183 -11.93 -12.07 -13.67
CA GLU A 183 -12.00 -11.85 -15.12
C GLU A 183 -10.80 -11.03 -15.61
N ASN A 184 -10.39 -10.01 -14.87
CA ASN A 184 -9.18 -9.25 -15.20
C ASN A 184 -7.93 -10.14 -15.22
N LEU A 185 -7.78 -11.01 -14.23
CA LEU A 185 -6.67 -11.96 -14.15
C LEU A 185 -6.75 -13.00 -15.27
N ARG A 186 -7.94 -13.53 -15.56
CA ARG A 186 -8.15 -14.51 -16.63
C ARG A 186 -7.76 -13.98 -17.99
N ILE A 187 -8.05 -12.70 -18.26
CA ILE A 187 -7.64 -12.05 -19.53
C ILE A 187 -6.12 -11.92 -19.62
N ARG A 188 -5.45 -11.65 -18.48
CA ARG A 188 -3.99 -11.43 -18.43
C ARG A 188 -3.21 -12.73 -18.38
N ASP A 189 -3.66 -13.68 -17.58
CA ASP A 189 -3.04 -14.97 -17.35
C ASP A 189 -4.09 -16.04 -17.07
N LYS A 190 -4.58 -16.66 -18.15
CA LYS A 190 -5.55 -17.75 -18.08
C LYS A 190 -4.98 -18.96 -17.35
N SER A 191 -3.71 -19.29 -17.56
CA SER A 191 -3.07 -20.44 -16.92
C SER A 191 -3.05 -20.31 -15.40
N PHE A 192 -2.77 -19.11 -14.89
CA PHE A 192 -2.85 -18.82 -13.46
C PHE A 192 -4.26 -19.04 -12.91
N THR A 193 -5.29 -18.48 -13.58
CA THR A 193 -6.67 -18.61 -13.11
C THR A 193 -7.23 -20.03 -13.20
N ASP A 194 -6.80 -20.81 -14.19
CA ASP A 194 -7.17 -22.23 -14.30
C ASP A 194 -6.62 -23.01 -13.09
N LYS A 195 -5.36 -22.79 -12.70
CA LYS A 195 -4.76 -23.42 -11.51
C LYS A 195 -5.42 -22.97 -10.20
N VAL A 196 -5.83 -21.69 -10.11
CA VAL A 196 -6.61 -21.21 -8.97
C VAL A 196 -7.92 -22.01 -8.85
N LEU A 197 -8.66 -22.20 -9.95
CA LEU A 197 -9.90 -22.97 -9.93
C LEU A 197 -9.69 -24.45 -9.60
N GLU A 198 -8.61 -25.08 -10.10
CA GLU A 198 -8.26 -26.45 -9.77
C GLU A 198 -8.09 -26.61 -8.24
N GLU A 199 -7.36 -25.69 -7.59
CA GLU A 199 -7.12 -25.76 -6.15
C GLU A 199 -8.35 -25.40 -5.28
N PHE A 200 -9.32 -24.62 -5.79
CA PHE A 200 -10.59 -24.37 -5.10
C PHE A 200 -11.57 -25.56 -5.20
N ASN A 201 -11.40 -26.46 -6.16
CA ASN A 201 -12.27 -27.60 -6.37
C ASN A 201 -11.77 -28.90 -5.71
N THR A 202 -10.60 -28.88 -5.08
CA THR A 202 -10.02 -29.96 -4.28
C THR A 202 -10.29 -29.79 -2.81
#